data_ed69741df404803669e5e21e08c1a33e
#
_entry.id   ed69741df404803669e5e21e08c1a33e
#
_cell.length_a   1.000
_cell.length_b   1.000
_cell.length_c   1.000
_cell.angle_alpha   90.00
_cell.angle_beta   90.00
_cell.angle_gamma   90.00
#
_symmetry.space_group_name_H-M   'P 1'
#
loop_
_entity.id
_entity.type
_entity.pdbx_description
1 polymer ?
#
loop_
_entity_poly.entity_id
_entity_poly.type
_entity_poly.pdbx_seq_one_letter_code
_entity_poly.pdbx_strand_id
1 'polypeptide(L)'
;MTKSFSSIILFLFLSLLISCRSNPKLEKEADEIPCNDYRQAMRDFVINISETARETNPAFIVIPQNGQNVAWDDDDSDDILPDQKFFNAINGTGREDIFYGMNASYDIADGTLTPPNLSKEMQDLCDVYTAAGLSVLAIDYTKSDKSKIKDSFSKNAARGYISFAATKRDLSVIPIYEPYNKNAENINKLSNAKNFLYLINPNQKDFPTKEAFISALEQTDYDLFVIDLFSCDQALSANDIGRLKIKKNGARRLVICYMSIGEAEDYRWYWQKQWNSNPPDFLCSENPEWKGNYKVKYWYPDWQTIICGEDSYLSKIIQADFDGVYLDIIDAFEYFEEE
;
A
#
# COMPACT_ATOMS: atom_id res chain seq x y z
N MET A 1 -20.07 -94.89 24.84
CA MET A 1 -19.55 -95.24 23.51
C MET A 1 -20.56 -94.73 22.49
N THR A 2 -20.18 -94.19 21.45
CA THR A 2 -20.89 -93.71 20.25
C THR A 2 -21.01 -92.19 20.17
N LYS A 3 -20.22 -91.70 19.26
CA LYS A 3 -20.10 -90.27 18.81
C LYS A 3 -21.24 -89.97 17.84
N SER A 4 -21.94 -88.90 18.06
CA SER A 4 -22.85 -88.29 17.10
C SER A 4 -22.23 -87.16 16.35
N PHE A 5 -22.18 -87.22 15.01
CA PHE A 5 -21.80 -86.18 14.10
C PHE A 5 -23.00 -85.29 13.81
N SER A 6 -22.84 -83.99 14.07
CA SER A 6 -23.84 -82.96 13.69
C SER A 6 -23.29 -82.19 12.53
N SER A 7 -23.99 -82.26 11.39
CA SER A 7 -23.66 -81.48 10.17
C SER A 7 -24.12 -80.04 10.34
N ILE A 8 -23.21 -79.09 10.18
CA ILE A 8 -23.51 -77.67 10.12
C ILE A 8 -23.63 -77.30 8.64
N ILE A 9 -24.81 -76.86 8.23
CA ILE A 9 -25.10 -76.33 6.92
C ILE A 9 -24.64 -74.84 6.94
N LEU A 10 -23.64 -74.50 6.10
CA LEU A 10 -23.12 -73.17 5.94
C LEU A 10 -23.94 -72.41 4.88
N PHE A 11 -24.77 -71.45 5.31
CA PHE A 11 -25.46 -70.52 4.40
C PHE A 11 -24.46 -69.38 4.01
N LEU A 12 -24.05 -69.38 2.76
CA LEU A 12 -23.35 -68.27 2.16
C LEU A 12 -24.34 -67.15 1.86
N PHE A 13 -24.29 -66.07 2.66
CA PHE A 13 -24.90 -64.78 2.30
C PHE A 13 -23.92 -64.00 1.41
N LEU A 14 -24.24 -63.92 0.12
CA LEU A 14 -23.53 -63.07 -0.84
C LEU A 14 -24.07 -61.64 -0.67
N SER A 15 -23.41 -60.82 0.17
CA SER A 15 -23.71 -59.40 0.28
C SER A 15 -23.02 -58.65 -0.89
N LEU A 16 -23.79 -58.20 -1.86
CA LEU A 16 -23.35 -57.22 -2.87
C LEU A 16 -23.06 -55.88 -2.16
N LEU A 17 -21.79 -55.63 -1.89
CA LEU A 17 -21.30 -54.30 -1.55
C LEU A 17 -21.30 -53.47 -2.84
N ILE A 18 -22.33 -52.65 -3.03
CA ILE A 18 -22.30 -51.54 -3.98
C ILE A 18 -21.35 -50.52 -3.40
N SER A 19 -20.08 -50.56 -3.82
CA SER A 19 -19.12 -49.53 -3.57
C SER A 19 -19.53 -48.28 -4.37
N CYS A 20 -20.15 -47.31 -3.73
CA CYS A 20 -20.21 -45.95 -4.23
C CYS A 20 -18.76 -45.46 -4.30
N ARG A 21 -18.12 -45.58 -5.45
CA ARG A 21 -16.94 -44.77 -5.79
C ARG A 21 -17.40 -43.32 -5.80
N SER A 22 -17.13 -42.59 -4.73
CA SER A 22 -17.01 -41.13 -4.77
C SER A 22 -15.94 -40.85 -5.80
N ASN A 23 -16.31 -40.17 -6.89
CA ASN A 23 -15.33 -39.54 -7.77
C ASN A 23 -14.38 -38.71 -6.89
N PRO A 24 -13.07 -38.91 -6.98
CA PRO A 24 -12.17 -37.94 -6.44
C PRO A 24 -12.50 -36.63 -7.18
N LYS A 25 -12.96 -35.59 -6.45
CA LYS A 25 -12.81 -34.24 -6.94
C LYS A 25 -11.36 -34.17 -7.37
N LEU A 26 -11.11 -33.95 -8.64
CA LEU A 26 -9.86 -33.37 -9.11
C LEU A 26 -9.80 -32.00 -8.39
N GLU A 27 -9.18 -31.96 -7.22
CA GLU A 27 -8.56 -30.75 -6.76
C GLU A 27 -7.58 -30.42 -7.89
N LYS A 28 -7.90 -29.37 -8.65
CA LYS A 28 -6.92 -28.69 -9.46
C LYS A 28 -5.85 -28.27 -8.45
N GLU A 29 -4.74 -28.99 -8.40
CA GLU A 29 -3.50 -28.38 -7.94
C GLU A 29 -3.34 -27.18 -8.87
N ALA A 30 -3.62 -26.00 -8.34
CA ALA A 30 -3.27 -24.76 -9.01
C ALA A 30 -1.76 -24.83 -9.18
N ASP A 31 -1.27 -24.69 -10.42
CA ASP A 31 0.16 -24.59 -10.69
C ASP A 31 0.66 -23.34 -9.97
N GLU A 32 1.18 -23.51 -8.76
CA GLU A 32 1.72 -22.41 -7.97
C GLU A 32 2.88 -21.79 -8.74
N ILE A 33 2.80 -20.47 -9.00
CA ILE A 33 3.88 -19.73 -9.63
C ILE A 33 4.92 -19.47 -8.54
N PRO A 34 6.09 -20.15 -8.57
CA PRO A 34 7.11 -19.99 -7.56
C PRO A 34 7.74 -18.60 -7.68
N CYS A 35 8.06 -17.99 -6.55
CA CYS A 35 8.90 -16.81 -6.46
C CYS A 35 10.18 -17.20 -5.70
N ASN A 36 11.33 -16.99 -6.31
CA ASN A 36 12.63 -17.31 -5.72
C ASN A 36 13.33 -16.08 -5.12
N ASP A 37 12.82 -14.90 -5.40
CA ASP A 37 13.35 -13.61 -4.94
C ASP A 37 12.18 -12.62 -4.82
N TYR A 38 11.67 -12.49 -3.60
CA TYR A 38 10.51 -11.64 -3.32
C TYR A 38 10.84 -10.15 -3.45
N ARG A 39 12.07 -9.73 -3.10
CA ARG A 39 12.49 -8.33 -3.24
C ARG A 39 12.59 -7.94 -4.71
N GLN A 40 13.23 -8.77 -5.52
CA GLN A 40 13.32 -8.54 -6.97
C GLN A 40 11.93 -8.50 -7.61
N ALA A 41 11.03 -9.41 -7.24
CA ALA A 41 9.66 -9.42 -7.73
C ALA A 41 8.89 -8.13 -7.37
N MET A 42 9.11 -7.57 -6.18
CA MET A 42 8.50 -6.29 -5.79
C MET A 42 9.13 -5.12 -6.54
N ARG A 43 10.46 -5.08 -6.71
CA ARG A 43 11.13 -4.08 -7.55
C ARG A 43 10.59 -4.11 -8.98
N ASP A 44 10.53 -5.29 -9.59
CA ASP A 44 10.02 -5.46 -10.96
C ASP A 44 8.57 -4.99 -11.08
N PHE A 45 7.73 -5.23 -10.07
CA PHE A 45 6.35 -4.78 -10.07
C PHE A 45 6.24 -3.25 -10.01
N VAL A 46 7.01 -2.58 -9.13
CA VAL A 46 7.06 -1.11 -9.06
C VAL A 46 7.60 -0.51 -10.37
N ILE A 47 8.63 -1.12 -10.96
CA ILE A 47 9.19 -0.70 -12.24
C ILE A 47 8.14 -0.81 -13.35
N ASN A 48 7.42 -1.93 -13.42
CA ASN A 48 6.34 -2.15 -14.41
C ASN A 48 5.22 -1.11 -14.27
N ILE A 49 4.78 -0.80 -13.04
CA ILE A 49 3.80 0.27 -12.78
C ILE A 49 4.31 1.62 -13.30
N SER A 50 5.58 1.92 -13.02
CA SER A 50 6.20 3.17 -13.45
C SER A 50 6.30 3.28 -14.97
N GLU A 51 6.77 2.24 -15.65
CA GLU A 51 6.91 2.18 -17.10
C GLU A 51 5.55 2.32 -17.77
N THR A 52 4.56 1.51 -17.36
CA THR A 52 3.19 1.55 -17.87
C THR A 52 2.58 2.95 -17.73
N ALA A 53 2.72 3.59 -16.57
CA ALA A 53 2.17 4.94 -16.37
C ALA A 53 2.86 5.98 -17.24
N ARG A 54 4.19 5.88 -17.39
CA ARG A 54 5.01 6.83 -18.15
C ARG A 54 4.88 6.69 -19.67
N GLU A 55 4.36 5.59 -20.17
CA GLU A 55 3.94 5.49 -21.58
C GLU A 55 2.86 6.54 -21.92
N THR A 56 1.94 6.79 -21.00
CA THR A 56 0.86 7.79 -21.18
C THR A 56 1.28 9.18 -20.68
N ASN A 57 1.93 9.25 -19.53
CA ASN A 57 2.38 10.50 -18.92
C ASN A 57 3.86 10.38 -18.49
N PRO A 58 4.82 10.83 -19.30
CA PRO A 58 6.25 10.75 -18.98
C PRO A 58 6.68 11.44 -17.68
N ALA A 59 5.84 12.35 -17.14
CA ALA A 59 6.06 13.04 -15.87
C ALA A 59 5.38 12.37 -14.67
N PHE A 60 4.79 11.19 -14.85
CA PHE A 60 4.04 10.49 -13.81
C PHE A 60 4.95 10.13 -12.62
N ILE A 61 4.49 10.48 -11.43
CA ILE A 61 5.24 10.35 -10.18
C ILE A 61 4.92 9.02 -9.52
N VAL A 62 5.95 8.30 -9.08
CA VAL A 62 5.82 7.01 -8.36
C VAL A 62 6.55 7.12 -7.02
N ILE A 63 5.82 6.84 -5.94
CA ILE A 63 6.30 6.97 -4.55
C ILE A 63 5.95 5.69 -3.79
N PRO A 64 6.86 4.72 -3.64
CA PRO A 64 6.66 3.57 -2.74
C PRO A 64 6.65 4.02 -1.27
N GLN A 65 5.81 3.38 -0.43
CA GLN A 65 5.73 3.63 1.00
C GLN A 65 6.30 2.47 1.81
N ASN A 66 7.10 2.77 2.82
CA ASN A 66 7.77 1.80 3.70
C ASN A 66 8.70 0.84 2.94
N GLY A 67 9.16 -0.25 3.54
CA GLY A 67 9.97 -1.26 2.86
C GLY A 67 11.16 -0.72 2.07
N GLN A 68 11.87 0.33 2.58
CA GLN A 68 12.99 0.96 1.85
C GLN A 68 14.10 -0.04 1.54
N ASN A 69 14.27 -1.08 2.37
CA ASN A 69 15.21 -2.17 2.20
C ASN A 69 14.94 -3.05 0.96
N VAL A 70 13.77 -2.94 0.33
CA VAL A 70 13.49 -3.58 -0.98
C VAL A 70 14.52 -3.18 -2.06
N ALA A 71 15.17 -2.03 -1.90
CA ALA A 71 16.17 -1.55 -2.86
C ALA A 71 17.46 -2.39 -2.88
N TRP A 72 17.66 -3.31 -1.93
CA TRP A 72 18.80 -4.21 -1.83
C TRP A 72 18.36 -5.66 -1.94
N ASP A 73 19.29 -6.53 -2.35
CA ASP A 73 19.03 -7.97 -2.48
C ASP A 73 18.98 -8.69 -1.12
N ASP A 74 19.72 -8.17 -0.13
CA ASP A 74 19.66 -8.62 1.27
C ASP A 74 19.92 -7.46 2.24
N ASP A 75 19.64 -7.68 3.54
CA ASP A 75 19.82 -6.68 4.59
C ASP A 75 21.23 -6.67 5.20
N ASP A 76 22.07 -7.69 4.90
CA ASP A 76 23.31 -7.95 5.63
C ASP A 76 24.56 -7.31 4.98
N SER A 77 24.41 -6.64 3.86
CA SER A 77 25.54 -6.18 3.07
C SER A 77 25.68 -4.65 3.05
N ASP A 78 26.55 -4.13 3.92
CA ASP A 78 26.93 -2.71 3.99
C ASP A 78 27.59 -2.17 2.67
N ASP A 79 28.01 -3.05 1.77
CA ASP A 79 28.76 -2.73 0.55
C ASP A 79 27.94 -2.81 -0.74
N ILE A 80 26.67 -3.25 -0.70
CA ILE A 80 25.82 -3.38 -1.90
C ILE A 80 25.12 -2.05 -2.18
N LEU A 81 25.30 -1.54 -3.40
CA LEU A 81 24.55 -0.37 -3.88
C LEU A 81 23.08 -0.74 -4.14
N PRO A 82 22.14 0.18 -3.89
CA PRO A 82 20.74 -0.05 -4.18
C PRO A 82 20.51 -0.27 -5.68
N ASP A 83 19.46 -1.04 -6.02
CA ASP A 83 19.07 -1.30 -7.40
C ASP A 83 18.81 -0.02 -8.18
N GLN A 84 19.62 0.25 -9.20
CA GLN A 84 19.55 1.50 -9.97
C GLN A 84 18.33 1.56 -10.90
N LYS A 85 17.79 0.40 -11.33
CA LYS A 85 16.58 0.40 -12.17
C LYS A 85 15.38 0.79 -11.33
N PHE A 86 15.29 0.24 -10.12
CA PHE A 86 14.26 0.61 -9.16
C PHE A 86 14.36 2.11 -8.80
N PHE A 87 15.54 2.63 -8.49
CA PHE A 87 15.73 4.05 -8.17
C PHE A 87 15.37 4.98 -9.35
N ASN A 88 15.64 4.57 -10.59
CA ASN A 88 15.26 5.32 -11.78
C ASN A 88 13.73 5.27 -12.06
N ALA A 89 13.05 4.24 -11.56
CA ALA A 89 11.62 4.09 -11.73
C ALA A 89 10.79 4.97 -10.77
N ILE A 90 11.36 5.42 -9.65
CA ILE A 90 10.66 6.14 -8.60
C ILE A 90 11.08 7.61 -8.52
N ASN A 91 10.29 8.45 -7.84
CA ASN A 91 10.56 9.87 -7.63
C ASN A 91 10.80 10.22 -6.16
N GLY A 92 10.51 9.30 -5.28
CA GLY A 92 10.65 9.44 -3.84
C GLY A 92 10.21 8.19 -3.12
N THR A 93 10.22 8.23 -1.80
CA THR A 93 9.68 7.18 -0.93
C THR A 93 8.88 7.80 0.21
N GLY A 94 7.86 7.10 0.69
CA GLY A 94 7.17 7.42 1.92
C GLY A 94 7.73 6.62 3.09
N ARG A 95 7.82 7.20 4.28
CA ARG A 95 8.17 6.47 5.50
C ARG A 95 7.35 6.94 6.68
N GLU A 96 6.69 6.00 7.33
CA GLU A 96 5.91 6.23 8.53
C GLU A 96 6.76 6.06 9.80
N ASP A 97 6.27 6.68 10.90
CA ASP A 97 6.76 6.45 12.26
C ASP A 97 8.24 6.79 12.52
N ILE A 98 8.87 7.62 11.68
CA ILE A 98 10.30 7.94 11.83
C ILE A 98 10.59 8.50 13.22
N PHE A 99 9.82 9.48 13.69
CA PHE A 99 10.04 10.12 14.97
C PHE A 99 8.90 9.91 15.97
N TYR A 100 7.67 9.65 15.49
CA TYR A 100 6.50 9.45 16.34
C TYR A 100 5.56 8.40 15.73
N GLY A 101 5.13 7.44 16.55
CA GLY A 101 4.09 6.48 16.19
C GLY A 101 4.41 5.03 16.48
N MET A 102 5.63 4.71 16.97
CA MET A 102 6.09 3.34 17.19
C MET A 102 6.74 3.18 18.57
N ASN A 103 6.60 2.01 19.20
CA ASN A 103 7.28 1.66 20.45
C ASN A 103 8.53 0.77 20.18
N ALA A 104 9.21 0.37 21.26
CA ALA A 104 10.42 -0.45 21.19
C ALA A 104 10.17 -1.90 20.68
N SER A 105 8.93 -2.34 20.62
CA SER A 105 8.54 -3.67 20.11
C SER A 105 7.98 -3.59 18.68
N TYR A 106 8.20 -2.47 17.99
CA TYR A 106 7.64 -2.17 16.66
C TYR A 106 6.11 -2.08 16.62
N ASP A 107 5.43 -2.05 17.78
CA ASP A 107 3.99 -1.90 17.79
C ASP A 107 3.58 -0.44 17.56
N ILE A 108 2.38 -0.26 17.01
CA ILE A 108 1.74 1.05 16.83
C ILE A 108 1.55 1.74 18.18
N ALA A 109 2.06 2.96 18.30
CA ALA A 109 2.02 3.74 19.52
C ALA A 109 1.87 5.25 19.25
N ASP A 110 0.73 5.66 18.67
CA ASP A 110 0.46 7.04 18.29
C ASP A 110 0.73 8.05 19.39
N GLY A 111 1.45 9.11 19.03
CA GLY A 111 1.88 10.15 19.94
C GLY A 111 3.04 9.74 20.87
N THR A 112 3.59 8.55 20.73
CA THR A 112 4.81 8.11 21.40
C THR A 112 6.01 8.45 20.54
N LEU A 113 7.10 8.89 21.16
CA LEU A 113 8.37 9.10 20.48
C LEU A 113 8.92 7.73 20.06
N THR A 114 9.23 7.56 18.80
CA THR A 114 9.88 6.36 18.28
C THR A 114 11.27 6.21 18.92
N PRO A 115 11.63 5.02 19.43
CA PRO A 115 12.91 4.78 20.06
C PRO A 115 14.08 5.20 19.16
N PRO A 116 15.15 5.82 19.74
CA PRO A 116 16.23 6.40 18.94
C PRO A 116 16.95 5.42 18.00
N ASN A 117 17.07 4.14 18.40
CA ASN A 117 17.68 3.11 17.56
C ASN A 117 16.82 2.81 16.32
N LEU A 118 15.50 2.61 16.49
CA LEU A 118 14.57 2.36 15.41
C LEU A 118 14.43 3.58 14.49
N SER A 119 14.30 4.77 15.11
CA SER A 119 14.29 6.04 14.36
C SER A 119 15.55 6.22 13.52
N LYS A 120 16.73 5.87 14.07
CA LYS A 120 17.99 5.97 13.34
C LYS A 120 18.05 5.00 12.16
N GLU A 121 17.65 3.77 12.34
CA GLU A 121 17.59 2.75 11.27
C GLU A 121 16.73 3.24 10.11
N MET A 122 15.49 3.69 10.38
CA MET A 122 14.62 4.27 9.36
C MET A 122 15.23 5.49 8.66
N GLN A 123 15.91 6.36 9.41
CA GLN A 123 16.60 7.52 8.87
C GLN A 123 17.77 7.11 7.97
N ASP A 124 18.58 6.13 8.38
CA ASP A 124 19.72 5.67 7.60
C ASP A 124 19.27 5.14 6.22
N LEU A 125 18.18 4.35 6.18
CA LEU A 125 17.56 3.90 4.93
C LEU A 125 17.06 5.10 4.08
N CYS A 126 16.30 6.00 4.67
CA CYS A 126 15.75 7.18 3.97
C CYS A 126 16.85 8.12 3.44
N ASP A 127 17.96 8.24 4.16
CA ASP A 127 19.09 9.10 3.76
C ASP A 127 19.77 8.59 2.47
N VAL A 128 19.77 7.28 2.20
CA VAL A 128 20.25 6.72 0.92
C VAL A 128 19.39 7.20 -0.24
N TYR A 129 18.06 7.21 -0.08
CA TYR A 129 17.14 7.73 -1.10
C TYR A 129 17.38 9.23 -1.33
N THR A 130 17.54 10.00 -0.26
CA THR A 130 17.85 11.43 -0.35
C THR A 130 19.19 11.69 -1.05
N ALA A 131 20.22 10.89 -0.74
CA ALA A 131 21.54 11.00 -1.38
C ALA A 131 21.47 10.69 -2.88
N ALA A 132 20.53 9.84 -3.32
CA ALA A 132 20.25 9.56 -4.72
C ALA A 132 19.39 10.66 -5.41
N GLY A 133 19.00 11.71 -4.69
CA GLY A 133 18.17 12.81 -5.22
C GLY A 133 16.67 12.52 -5.21
N LEU A 134 16.24 11.45 -4.54
CA LEU A 134 14.84 11.10 -4.35
C LEU A 134 14.24 11.85 -3.14
N SER A 135 12.96 12.19 -3.22
CA SER A 135 12.27 12.87 -2.11
C SER A 135 11.81 11.85 -1.05
N VAL A 136 11.95 12.20 0.22
CA VAL A 136 11.38 11.41 1.33
C VAL A 136 10.15 12.13 1.87
N LEU A 137 9.00 11.45 1.88
CA LEU A 137 7.74 11.88 2.49
C LEU A 137 7.64 11.19 3.85
N ALA A 138 7.87 11.93 4.92
CA ALA A 138 7.86 11.41 6.29
C ALA A 138 6.49 11.63 6.95
N ILE A 139 5.91 10.58 7.48
CA ILE A 139 4.64 10.59 8.20
C ILE A 139 4.90 10.24 9.67
N ASP A 140 4.59 11.15 10.59
CA ASP A 140 4.66 10.91 12.02
C ASP A 140 3.26 10.99 12.65
N TYR A 141 2.91 10.03 13.48
CA TYR A 141 1.60 9.97 14.15
C TYR A 141 1.68 10.63 15.52
N THR A 142 1.48 11.96 15.53
CA THR A 142 1.70 12.83 16.71
C THR A 142 0.45 13.04 17.58
N LYS A 143 -0.73 12.53 17.12
CA LYS A 143 -2.02 12.97 17.63
C LYS A 143 -2.16 14.50 17.48
N SER A 144 -3.09 15.12 18.22
CA SER A 144 -3.29 16.58 18.18
C SER A 144 -2.38 17.35 19.15
N ASP A 145 -1.23 16.80 19.51
CA ASP A 145 -0.26 17.42 20.41
C ASP A 145 0.62 18.42 19.65
N LYS A 146 0.39 19.72 19.89
CA LYS A 146 1.11 20.81 19.19
C LYS A 146 2.62 20.78 19.40
N SER A 147 3.12 20.28 20.54
CA SER A 147 4.55 20.20 20.81
C SER A 147 5.21 19.10 19.99
N LYS A 148 4.54 17.95 19.86
CA LYS A 148 5.01 16.81 19.05
C LYS A 148 4.92 17.12 17.56
N ILE A 149 3.84 17.77 17.10
CA ILE A 149 3.70 18.25 15.73
C ILE A 149 4.88 19.14 15.35
N LYS A 150 5.21 20.14 16.21
CA LYS A 150 6.33 21.04 15.97
C LYS A 150 7.69 20.32 15.99
N ASP A 151 7.87 19.39 16.91
CA ASP A 151 9.10 18.59 17.04
C ASP A 151 9.30 17.67 15.81
N SER A 152 8.24 16.96 15.37
CA SER A 152 8.25 16.15 14.16
C SER A 152 8.66 16.97 12.94
N PHE A 153 8.01 18.12 12.70
CA PHE A 153 8.37 19.00 11.59
C PHE A 153 9.84 19.46 11.65
N SER A 154 10.33 19.81 12.85
CA SER A 154 11.71 20.27 13.02
C SER A 154 12.73 19.17 12.73
N LYS A 155 12.47 17.94 13.23
CA LYS A 155 13.34 16.79 13.02
C LYS A 155 13.40 16.36 11.55
N ASN A 156 12.24 16.25 10.91
CA ASN A 156 12.15 15.90 9.50
C ASN A 156 12.81 16.97 8.61
N ALA A 157 12.58 18.26 8.89
CA ALA A 157 13.20 19.35 8.14
C ALA A 157 14.74 19.35 8.28
N ALA A 158 15.30 18.96 9.43
CA ALA A 158 16.73 18.84 9.62
C ALA A 158 17.36 17.74 8.74
N ARG A 159 16.57 16.77 8.27
CA ARG A 159 16.95 15.71 7.32
C ARG A 159 16.65 16.07 5.86
N GLY A 160 15.96 17.16 5.60
CA GLY A 160 15.48 17.51 4.27
C GLY A 160 14.25 16.73 3.82
N TYR A 161 13.55 16.04 4.73
CA TYR A 161 12.35 15.30 4.42
C TYR A 161 11.14 16.23 4.31
N ILE A 162 10.22 15.90 3.41
CA ILE A 162 8.90 16.54 3.31
C ILE A 162 8.00 15.84 4.34
N SER A 163 7.44 16.58 5.31
CA SER A 163 6.80 15.96 6.47
C SER A 163 5.31 16.23 6.58
N PHE A 164 4.59 15.24 7.13
CA PHE A 164 3.21 15.29 7.54
C PHE A 164 3.08 14.76 8.98
N ALA A 165 2.55 15.57 9.89
CA ALA A 165 2.30 15.19 11.28
C ALA A 165 0.82 14.77 11.42
N ALA A 166 0.54 13.48 11.21
CA ALA A 166 -0.80 12.94 11.28
C ALA A 166 -1.39 13.06 12.70
N THR A 167 -2.61 13.59 12.77
CA THR A 167 -3.35 13.72 14.04
C THR A 167 -4.21 12.49 14.34
N LYS A 168 -4.40 11.63 13.34
CA LYS A 168 -5.08 10.33 13.43
C LYS A 168 -4.39 9.33 12.48
N ARG A 169 -4.20 8.10 12.95
CA ARG A 169 -3.57 7.04 12.16
C ARG A 169 -4.46 6.56 11.02
N ASP A 170 -5.76 6.61 11.16
CA ASP A 170 -6.69 6.26 10.10
C ASP A 170 -6.68 7.26 8.92
N LEU A 171 -5.89 8.34 8.99
CA LEU A 171 -5.74 9.36 7.94
C LEU A 171 -7.09 9.86 7.42
N SER A 172 -8.03 10.11 8.36
CA SER A 172 -9.45 10.39 8.07
C SER A 172 -9.82 11.87 8.14
N VAL A 173 -8.88 12.77 8.48
CA VAL A 173 -9.17 14.18 8.71
C VAL A 173 -8.10 15.11 8.12
N ILE A 174 -8.51 16.33 7.73
CA ILE A 174 -7.57 17.42 7.50
C ILE A 174 -7.14 17.96 8.88
N PRO A 175 -5.85 17.97 9.23
CA PRO A 175 -5.40 18.55 10.49
C PRO A 175 -5.78 20.02 10.62
N ILE A 176 -6.00 20.47 11.87
CA ILE A 176 -6.38 21.86 12.16
C ILE A 176 -5.19 22.85 12.12
N TYR A 177 -3.95 22.35 12.00
CA TYR A 177 -2.77 23.21 11.86
C TYR A 177 -2.57 23.61 10.40
N GLU A 178 -1.91 24.75 10.17
CA GLU A 178 -1.52 25.19 8.83
C GLU A 178 -0.41 24.31 8.25
N PRO A 179 -0.36 24.07 6.93
CA PRO A 179 0.72 23.32 6.30
C PRO A 179 2.10 23.85 6.68
N TYR A 180 3.00 22.94 7.07
CA TYR A 180 4.38 23.33 7.38
C TYR A 180 5.07 23.89 6.12
N ASN A 181 5.84 24.98 6.27
CA ASN A 181 6.47 25.67 5.12
C ASN A 181 5.49 26.05 4.00
N LYS A 182 4.25 26.44 4.38
CA LYS A 182 3.24 26.96 3.45
C LYS A 182 3.83 28.02 2.51
N ASN A 183 3.54 27.91 1.22
CA ASN A 183 4.07 28.79 0.19
C ASN A 183 3.06 28.98 -0.96
N ALA A 184 3.36 29.93 -1.87
CA ALA A 184 2.53 30.25 -3.03
C ALA A 184 3.20 29.84 -4.36
N GLU A 185 4.14 28.91 -4.32
CA GLU A 185 4.82 28.43 -5.52
C GLU A 185 4.00 27.38 -6.27
N ASN A 186 4.16 27.34 -7.60
CA ASN A 186 3.60 26.26 -8.41
C ASN A 186 4.47 25.01 -8.27
N ILE A 187 3.87 23.92 -7.79
CA ILE A 187 4.55 22.65 -7.60
C ILE A 187 4.28 21.75 -8.81
N ASN A 188 5.31 21.54 -9.62
CA ASN A 188 5.25 20.70 -10.83
C ASN A 188 6.16 19.46 -10.76
N LYS A 189 7.00 19.37 -9.72
CA LYS A 189 7.87 18.21 -9.45
C LYS A 189 7.82 17.90 -7.96
N LEU A 190 7.95 16.64 -7.62
CA LEU A 190 7.95 16.18 -6.23
C LEU A 190 9.02 16.90 -5.39
N SER A 191 10.22 17.06 -5.95
CA SER A 191 11.35 17.72 -5.28
C SER A 191 11.11 19.20 -4.93
N ASN A 192 10.07 19.84 -5.48
CA ASN A 192 9.72 21.22 -5.16
C ASN A 192 8.71 21.32 -4.00
N ALA A 193 8.02 20.24 -3.65
CA ALA A 193 7.06 20.22 -2.55
C ALA A 193 7.77 20.46 -1.21
N LYS A 194 7.14 21.24 -0.33
CA LYS A 194 7.62 21.56 1.02
C LYS A 194 6.77 20.97 2.13
N ASN A 195 5.60 20.49 1.79
CA ASN A 195 4.63 19.89 2.69
C ASN A 195 3.65 19.03 1.90
N PHE A 196 2.94 18.16 2.59
CA PHE A 196 1.86 17.36 1.98
C PHE A 196 0.76 17.06 2.98
N LEU A 197 -0.40 16.67 2.46
CA LEU A 197 -1.52 16.10 3.21
C LEU A 197 -1.68 14.64 2.80
N TYR A 198 -1.77 13.74 3.77
CA TYR A 198 -2.11 12.34 3.57
C TYR A 198 -3.51 12.07 4.13
N LEU A 199 -4.49 11.84 3.24
CA LEU A 199 -5.92 11.72 3.59
C LEU A 199 -6.59 10.68 2.69
N ILE A 200 -6.61 9.42 3.12
CA ILE A 200 -7.08 8.29 2.32
C ILE A 200 -8.39 7.68 2.82
N ASN A 201 -8.75 7.93 4.09
CA ASN A 201 -9.98 7.42 4.70
C ASN A 201 -10.89 8.57 5.17
N PRO A 202 -11.35 9.46 4.26
CA PRO A 202 -12.14 10.61 4.65
C PRO A 202 -13.43 10.17 5.37
N ASN A 203 -13.59 10.57 6.64
CA ASN A 203 -14.75 10.15 7.40
C ASN A 203 -16.03 10.88 6.95
N GLN A 204 -17.15 10.16 6.91
CA GLN A 204 -18.43 10.70 6.42
C GLN A 204 -19.01 11.81 7.29
N LYS A 205 -18.58 11.97 8.55
CA LYS A 205 -19.05 13.05 9.42
C LYS A 205 -18.50 14.40 8.95
N ASP A 206 -17.22 14.45 8.60
CA ASP A 206 -16.56 15.68 8.15
C ASP A 206 -16.72 15.88 6.64
N PHE A 207 -16.83 14.78 5.88
CA PHE A 207 -17.00 14.76 4.43
C PHE A 207 -18.24 13.94 4.02
N PRO A 208 -19.46 14.47 4.20
CA PRO A 208 -20.68 13.71 3.96
C PRO A 208 -20.96 13.41 2.48
N THR A 209 -20.29 14.10 1.57
CA THR A 209 -20.40 13.91 0.12
C THR A 209 -19.06 14.12 -0.56
N LYS A 210 -18.88 13.57 -1.77
CA LYS A 210 -17.69 13.81 -2.60
C LYS A 210 -17.43 15.32 -2.82
N GLU A 211 -18.50 16.11 -3.06
CA GLU A 211 -18.34 17.56 -3.24
C GLU A 211 -17.88 18.26 -1.94
N ALA A 212 -18.36 17.84 -0.78
CA ALA A 212 -17.89 18.37 0.51
C ALA A 212 -16.41 18.05 0.74
N PHE A 213 -15.97 16.86 0.37
CA PHE A 213 -14.57 16.46 0.41
C PHE A 213 -13.69 17.34 -0.51
N ILE A 214 -14.08 17.49 -1.77
CA ILE A 214 -13.35 18.32 -2.74
C ILE A 214 -13.29 19.77 -2.26
N SER A 215 -14.44 20.34 -1.87
CA SER A 215 -14.52 21.73 -1.40
C SER A 215 -13.65 21.98 -0.16
N ALA A 216 -13.54 21.02 0.76
CA ALA A 216 -12.68 21.14 1.93
C ALA A 216 -11.19 21.14 1.55
N LEU A 217 -10.78 20.28 0.61
CA LEU A 217 -9.40 20.22 0.11
C LEU A 217 -8.99 21.48 -0.67
N GLU A 218 -9.90 22.07 -1.47
CA GLU A 218 -9.68 23.35 -2.17
C GLU A 218 -9.36 24.49 -1.21
N GLN A 219 -9.84 24.44 0.05
CA GLN A 219 -9.58 25.47 1.06
C GLN A 219 -8.21 25.31 1.78
N THR A 220 -7.33 24.47 1.26
CA THR A 220 -5.99 24.23 1.84
C THR A 220 -4.87 24.73 0.92
N ASP A 221 -3.68 24.96 1.49
CA ASP A 221 -2.48 25.39 0.75
C ASP A 221 -1.36 24.34 0.79
N TYR A 222 -1.70 23.04 0.95
CA TYR A 222 -0.72 21.97 0.83
C TYR A 222 -0.13 21.90 -0.58
N ASP A 223 1.15 21.58 -0.68
CA ASP A 223 1.89 21.47 -1.94
C ASP A 223 1.60 20.17 -2.68
N LEU A 224 1.23 19.14 -1.93
CA LEU A 224 0.94 17.81 -2.43
C LEU A 224 -0.19 17.19 -1.62
N PHE A 225 -1.07 16.48 -2.30
CA PHE A 225 -2.03 15.56 -1.69
C PHE A 225 -1.66 14.12 -2.00
N VAL A 226 -1.76 13.23 -1.00
CA VAL A 226 -1.92 11.79 -1.16
C VAL A 226 -3.34 11.47 -0.75
N ILE A 227 -4.20 11.10 -1.71
CA ILE A 227 -5.63 10.82 -1.51
C ILE A 227 -6.04 9.56 -2.28
N ASP A 228 -7.15 8.95 -1.90
CA ASP A 228 -7.72 7.81 -2.63
C ASP A 228 -8.39 8.25 -3.93
N LEU A 229 -8.49 7.30 -4.91
CA LEU A 229 -9.28 7.51 -6.12
C LEU A 229 -10.78 7.67 -5.82
N PHE A 230 -11.25 7.12 -4.69
CA PHE A 230 -12.66 7.13 -4.32
C PHE A 230 -12.90 7.99 -3.08
N SER A 231 -14.02 8.70 -3.08
CA SER A 231 -14.55 9.39 -1.91
C SER A 231 -16.06 9.19 -1.85
N CYS A 232 -16.62 8.79 -0.71
CA CYS A 232 -18.04 8.46 -0.54
C CYS A 232 -18.55 7.47 -1.61
N ASP A 233 -17.82 6.38 -1.83
CA ASP A 233 -18.10 5.33 -2.84
C ASP A 233 -18.18 5.83 -4.30
N GLN A 234 -17.67 7.03 -4.58
CA GLN A 234 -17.65 7.63 -5.90
C GLN A 234 -16.21 7.90 -6.35
N ALA A 235 -15.87 7.47 -7.57
CA ALA A 235 -14.58 7.81 -8.16
C ALA A 235 -14.45 9.33 -8.39
N LEU A 236 -13.26 9.86 -8.12
CA LEU A 236 -12.89 11.21 -8.52
C LEU A 236 -12.67 11.26 -10.04
N SER A 237 -13.23 12.25 -10.70
CA SER A 237 -13.08 12.48 -12.15
C SER A 237 -11.89 13.39 -12.45
N ALA A 238 -11.49 13.46 -13.72
CA ALA A 238 -10.45 14.40 -14.17
C ALA A 238 -10.82 15.87 -13.86
N ASN A 239 -12.12 16.21 -13.88
CA ASN A 239 -12.57 17.54 -13.47
C ASN A 239 -12.37 17.76 -11.96
N ASP A 240 -12.65 16.76 -11.12
CA ASP A 240 -12.45 16.84 -9.68
C ASP A 240 -10.96 17.00 -9.34
N ILE A 241 -10.10 16.19 -9.97
CA ILE A 241 -8.65 16.28 -9.79
C ILE A 241 -8.10 17.61 -10.33
N GLY A 242 -8.60 18.09 -11.47
CA GLY A 242 -8.24 19.41 -12.00
C GLY A 242 -8.51 20.55 -11.02
N ARG A 243 -9.65 20.51 -10.31
CA ARG A 243 -9.95 21.45 -9.22
C ARG A 243 -8.94 21.30 -8.07
N LEU A 244 -8.67 20.07 -7.64
CA LEU A 244 -7.75 19.77 -6.54
C LEU A 244 -6.29 20.16 -6.85
N LYS A 245 -5.89 20.24 -8.11
CA LYS A 245 -4.55 20.72 -8.51
C LYS A 245 -4.31 22.20 -8.20
N ILE A 246 -5.32 22.96 -7.78
CA ILE A 246 -5.19 24.37 -7.43
C ILE A 246 -5.27 24.54 -5.91
N LYS A 247 -4.25 25.18 -5.32
CA LYS A 247 -4.21 25.58 -3.91
C LYS A 247 -5.21 26.71 -3.64
N LYS A 248 -5.61 26.90 -2.40
CA LYS A 248 -6.44 28.04 -1.98
C LYS A 248 -5.88 29.40 -2.41
N ASN A 249 -4.57 29.55 -2.43
CA ASN A 249 -3.87 30.77 -2.85
C ASN A 249 -3.72 30.93 -4.38
N GLY A 250 -4.24 30.00 -5.17
CA GLY A 250 -4.23 29.99 -6.63
C GLY A 250 -3.03 29.34 -7.29
N ALA A 251 -2.01 28.93 -6.54
CA ALA A 251 -0.86 28.22 -7.08
C ALA A 251 -1.19 26.74 -7.35
N ARG A 252 -0.41 26.07 -8.22
CA ARG A 252 -0.55 24.64 -8.51
C ARG A 252 0.03 23.77 -7.38
N ARG A 253 -0.64 22.63 -7.11
CA ARG A 253 -0.13 21.51 -6.29
C ARG A 253 -0.10 20.21 -7.07
N LEU A 254 0.59 19.21 -6.54
CA LEU A 254 0.52 17.82 -7.01
C LEU A 254 -0.63 17.07 -6.32
N VAL A 255 -1.30 16.18 -7.07
CA VAL A 255 -2.33 15.27 -6.54
C VAL A 255 -1.93 13.86 -6.88
N ILE A 256 -1.57 13.08 -5.87
CA ILE A 256 -1.04 11.72 -5.96
C ILE A 256 -2.10 10.75 -5.44
N CYS A 257 -2.33 9.66 -6.17
CA CYS A 257 -3.31 8.65 -5.78
C CYS A 257 -2.67 7.56 -4.91
N TYR A 258 -3.27 7.27 -3.76
CA TYR A 258 -2.97 6.08 -2.97
C TYR A 258 -3.39 4.82 -3.72
N MET A 259 -2.54 3.79 -3.70
CA MET A 259 -2.83 2.48 -4.29
C MET A 259 -2.06 1.39 -3.53
N SER A 260 -2.76 0.47 -2.87
CA SER A 260 -2.14 -0.73 -2.31
C SER A 260 -1.76 -1.71 -3.41
N ILE A 261 -0.54 -2.25 -3.39
CA ILE A 261 -0.05 -3.23 -4.37
C ILE A 261 0.34 -4.57 -3.75
N GLY A 262 0.58 -4.62 -2.45
CA GLY A 262 0.90 -5.84 -1.71
C GLY A 262 -0.30 -6.46 -0.99
N GLU A 263 -1.45 -5.78 -0.97
CA GLU A 263 -2.71 -6.29 -0.42
C GLU A 263 -3.89 -5.97 -1.33
N ALA A 264 -4.83 -6.92 -1.41
CA ALA A 264 -6.15 -6.71 -2.02
C ALA A 264 -7.14 -6.27 -0.95
N GLU A 265 -8.02 -5.33 -1.30
CA GLU A 265 -8.98 -4.72 -0.38
C GLU A 265 -10.41 -5.10 -0.81
N ASP A 266 -11.20 -5.74 0.08
CA ASP A 266 -12.51 -6.33 -0.24
C ASP A 266 -13.62 -5.30 -0.53
N TYR A 267 -13.36 -4.05 -0.22
CA TYR A 267 -14.21 -2.90 -0.52
C TYR A 267 -13.89 -2.21 -1.85
N ARG A 268 -12.88 -2.68 -2.59
CA ARG A 268 -12.51 -2.11 -3.89
C ARG A 268 -13.38 -2.66 -5.02
N TRP A 269 -13.50 -1.86 -6.07
CA TRP A 269 -14.30 -2.17 -7.27
C TRP A 269 -13.87 -3.46 -7.98
N TYR A 270 -12.62 -3.90 -7.86
CA TYR A 270 -12.09 -5.12 -8.47
C TYR A 270 -12.42 -6.38 -7.69
N TRP A 271 -12.85 -6.24 -6.42
CA TRP A 271 -13.15 -7.39 -5.57
C TRP A 271 -14.36 -8.17 -6.09
N GLN A 272 -14.21 -9.46 -6.24
CA GLN A 272 -15.28 -10.35 -6.66
C GLN A 272 -15.85 -11.11 -5.47
N LYS A 273 -17.16 -11.07 -5.28
CA LYS A 273 -17.85 -11.73 -4.13
C LYS A 273 -17.53 -13.22 -4.00
N GLN A 274 -17.24 -13.87 -5.12
CA GLN A 274 -16.87 -15.29 -5.13
C GLN A 274 -15.50 -15.55 -4.48
N TRP A 275 -14.61 -14.55 -4.36
CA TRP A 275 -13.32 -14.71 -3.69
C TRP A 275 -13.46 -15.08 -2.21
N ASN A 276 -14.56 -14.73 -1.56
CA ASN A 276 -14.85 -15.10 -0.17
C ASN A 276 -15.01 -16.63 0.03
N SER A 277 -15.34 -17.38 -1.02
CA SER A 277 -15.54 -18.85 -0.97
C SER A 277 -14.64 -19.64 -1.91
N ASN A 278 -14.10 -18.99 -2.93
CA ASN A 278 -13.20 -19.56 -3.92
C ASN A 278 -12.19 -18.48 -4.34
N PRO A 279 -11.19 -18.22 -3.47
CA PRO A 279 -10.19 -17.20 -3.73
C PRO A 279 -9.35 -17.57 -4.95
N PRO A 280 -8.87 -16.56 -5.72
CA PRO A 280 -7.86 -16.79 -6.75
C PRO A 280 -6.50 -17.17 -6.13
N ASP A 281 -5.63 -17.76 -6.91
CA ASP A 281 -4.36 -18.32 -6.44
C ASP A 281 -3.39 -17.26 -5.87
N PHE A 282 -3.56 -16.00 -6.26
CA PHE A 282 -2.76 -14.89 -5.73
C PHE A 282 -3.27 -14.38 -4.38
N LEU A 283 -4.49 -14.70 -3.95
CA LEU A 283 -5.10 -14.16 -2.74
C LEU A 283 -4.74 -15.02 -1.52
N CYS A 284 -4.09 -14.42 -0.53
CA CYS A 284 -3.70 -15.06 0.72
C CYS A 284 -4.67 -14.73 1.86
N SER A 285 -4.21 -14.87 3.12
CA SER A 285 -4.99 -14.58 4.32
C SER A 285 -5.31 -13.10 4.50
N GLU A 286 -6.43 -12.83 5.19
CA GLU A 286 -6.77 -11.48 5.65
C GLU A 286 -5.72 -10.97 6.63
N ASN A 287 -5.36 -9.67 6.51
CA ASN A 287 -4.48 -9.01 7.44
C ASN A 287 -5.20 -8.85 8.80
N PRO A 288 -4.66 -9.40 9.91
CA PRO A 288 -5.33 -9.39 11.21
C PRO A 288 -5.47 -7.98 11.81
N GLU A 289 -4.63 -7.02 11.39
CA GLU A 289 -4.65 -5.63 11.87
C GLU A 289 -5.54 -4.71 11.03
N TRP A 290 -5.74 -5.07 9.75
CA TRP A 290 -6.52 -4.28 8.80
C TRP A 290 -7.62 -5.11 8.15
N LYS A 291 -8.76 -5.17 8.83
CA LYS A 291 -9.92 -5.94 8.35
C LYS A 291 -10.36 -5.50 6.95
N GLY A 292 -10.57 -6.48 6.07
CA GLY A 292 -10.93 -6.26 4.68
C GLY A 292 -9.72 -6.16 3.75
N ASN A 293 -8.51 -6.19 4.29
CA ASN A 293 -7.27 -6.25 3.53
C ASN A 293 -6.72 -7.67 3.52
N TYR A 294 -6.32 -8.15 2.38
CA TYR A 294 -5.84 -9.52 2.16
C TYR A 294 -4.48 -9.49 1.50
N LYS A 295 -3.50 -10.18 2.07
CA LYS A 295 -2.17 -10.33 1.45
C LYS A 295 -2.29 -10.95 0.07
N VAL A 296 -1.43 -10.55 -0.85
CA VAL A 296 -1.41 -11.08 -2.22
C VAL A 296 -0.01 -11.51 -2.65
N LYS A 297 0.05 -12.59 -3.41
CA LYS A 297 1.25 -12.97 -4.16
C LYS A 297 1.42 -12.01 -5.33
N TYR A 298 2.04 -10.85 -5.06
CA TYR A 298 2.11 -9.71 -5.98
C TYR A 298 2.87 -10.02 -7.28
N TRP A 299 3.61 -11.12 -7.35
CA TRP A 299 4.27 -11.61 -8.57
C TRP A 299 3.35 -12.38 -9.51
N TYR A 300 2.07 -12.63 -9.12
CA TYR A 300 1.11 -13.32 -9.97
C TYR A 300 0.59 -12.39 -11.07
N PRO A 301 0.61 -12.83 -12.36
CA PRO A 301 0.14 -12.01 -13.48
C PRO A 301 -1.29 -11.53 -13.36
N ASP A 302 -2.18 -12.34 -12.76
CA ASP A 302 -3.59 -11.98 -12.58
C ASP A 302 -3.74 -10.78 -11.63
N TRP A 303 -2.95 -10.73 -10.53
CA TRP A 303 -2.93 -9.57 -9.65
C TRP A 303 -2.31 -8.35 -10.34
N GLN A 304 -1.19 -8.52 -11.02
CA GLN A 304 -0.56 -7.43 -11.78
C GLN A 304 -1.48 -6.87 -12.86
N THR A 305 -2.31 -7.71 -13.51
CA THR A 305 -3.31 -7.27 -14.47
C THR A 305 -4.37 -6.37 -13.81
N ILE A 306 -4.82 -6.68 -12.59
CA ILE A 306 -5.75 -5.83 -11.82
C ILE A 306 -5.13 -4.47 -11.51
N ILE A 307 -3.85 -4.43 -11.19
CA ILE A 307 -3.15 -3.21 -10.77
C ILE A 307 -2.72 -2.35 -11.95
N CYS A 308 -2.07 -2.93 -12.99
CA CYS A 308 -1.45 -2.16 -14.07
C CYS A 308 -1.71 -2.72 -15.49
N GLY A 309 -2.68 -3.64 -15.69
CA GLY A 309 -3.10 -4.09 -17.01
C GLY A 309 -4.02 -3.10 -17.73
N GLU A 310 -4.67 -3.56 -18.80
CA GLU A 310 -5.74 -2.84 -19.49
C GLU A 310 -6.97 -2.72 -18.54
N ASP A 311 -7.64 -1.56 -18.51
CA ASP A 311 -8.75 -1.26 -17.58
C ASP A 311 -8.44 -1.45 -16.07
N SER A 312 -7.18 -1.41 -15.70
CA SER A 312 -6.64 -1.63 -14.36
C SER A 312 -6.92 -0.47 -13.38
N TYR A 313 -6.46 -0.63 -12.14
CA TYR A 313 -6.50 0.44 -11.15
C TYR A 313 -5.64 1.64 -11.62
N LEU A 314 -4.42 1.37 -12.09
CA LEU A 314 -3.53 2.40 -12.64
C LEU A 314 -4.16 3.15 -13.81
N SER A 315 -4.84 2.44 -14.74
CA SER A 315 -5.50 3.08 -15.89
C SER A 315 -6.61 4.05 -15.45
N LYS A 316 -7.38 3.70 -14.41
CA LYS A 316 -8.41 4.59 -13.83
C LYS A 316 -7.80 5.82 -13.17
N ILE A 317 -6.67 5.67 -12.48
CA ILE A 317 -5.92 6.76 -11.85
C ILE A 317 -5.41 7.74 -12.93
N ILE A 318 -4.84 7.22 -14.01
CA ILE A 318 -4.36 8.02 -15.14
C ILE A 318 -5.52 8.75 -15.83
N GLN A 319 -6.66 8.07 -16.07
CA GLN A 319 -7.86 8.66 -16.67
C GLN A 319 -8.47 9.77 -15.77
N ALA A 320 -8.34 9.66 -14.46
CA ALA A 320 -8.74 10.70 -13.52
C ALA A 320 -7.76 11.88 -13.45
N ASP A 321 -6.66 11.86 -14.20
CA ASP A 321 -5.64 12.93 -14.28
C ASP A 321 -4.89 13.19 -12.98
N PHE A 322 -4.62 12.14 -12.18
CA PHE A 322 -3.67 12.25 -11.07
C PHE A 322 -2.25 12.50 -11.59
N ASP A 323 -1.41 13.19 -10.80
CA ASP A 323 -0.02 13.45 -11.14
C ASP A 323 0.90 12.24 -10.86
N GLY A 324 0.41 11.23 -10.15
CA GLY A 324 1.18 10.03 -9.81
C GLY A 324 0.45 9.11 -8.83
N VAL A 325 1.19 8.11 -8.36
CA VAL A 325 0.75 7.11 -7.39
C VAL A 325 1.64 7.07 -6.15
N TYR A 326 1.02 6.78 -5.02
CA TYR A 326 1.65 6.46 -3.75
C TYR A 326 1.37 4.99 -3.46
N LEU A 327 2.40 4.14 -3.59
CA LEU A 327 2.28 2.70 -3.58
C LEU A 327 2.47 2.17 -2.16
N ASP A 328 1.40 1.60 -1.61
CA ASP A 328 1.42 1.03 -0.26
C ASP A 328 1.65 -0.48 -0.28
N ILE A 329 2.09 -1.00 0.88
CA ILE A 329 2.42 -2.42 1.13
C ILE A 329 3.55 -2.91 0.20
N ILE A 330 4.58 -2.07 0.04
CA ILE A 330 5.82 -2.45 -0.65
C ILE A 330 6.59 -3.46 0.17
N ASP A 331 6.49 -3.39 1.49
CA ASP A 331 7.09 -4.29 2.48
C ASP A 331 6.44 -5.69 2.53
N ALA A 332 5.46 -5.97 1.66
CA ALA A 332 4.87 -7.31 1.54
C ALA A 332 5.91 -8.42 1.27
N PHE A 333 7.09 -8.10 0.71
CA PHE A 333 8.16 -9.08 0.52
C PHE A 333 8.66 -9.66 1.85
N GLU A 334 8.73 -8.86 2.92
CA GLU A 334 9.16 -9.31 4.26
C GLU A 334 8.27 -10.44 4.78
N TYR A 335 6.96 -10.35 4.58
CA TYR A 335 6.03 -11.42 4.95
C TYR A 335 6.35 -12.74 4.26
N PHE A 336 6.70 -12.74 2.97
CA PHE A 336 7.00 -13.95 2.22
C PHE A 336 8.42 -14.47 2.43
N GLU A 337 9.36 -13.62 2.88
CA GLU A 337 10.70 -14.03 3.30
C GLU A 337 10.70 -14.75 4.66
N GLU A 338 9.69 -14.46 5.52
CA GLU A 338 9.54 -15.07 6.84
C GLU A 338 8.75 -16.40 6.82
N GLU A 339 7.99 -16.72 5.75
CA GLU A 339 7.26 -17.98 5.60
C GLU A 339 8.18 -19.15 5.14
#